data_055a982ab680fc9a51bd27de39ed5d35
#
_entry.id   055a982ab680fc9a51bd27de39ed5d35
#
_cell.length_a   1.000
_cell.length_b   1.000
_cell.length_c   1.000
_cell.angle_alpha   90.00
_cell.angle_beta   90.00
_cell.angle_gamma   90.00
#
_symmetry.space_group_name_H-M   'P 1'
#
loop_
_entity.id
_entity.type
_entity.pdbx_description
1 polymer ?
#
loop_
_entity_poly.entity_id
_entity_poly.type
_entity_poly.pdbx_seq_one_letter_code
_entity_poly.pdbx_strand_id
1 'polypeptide(L)'
;MFIVGSISFPSIIQGLALGIPISYVFRNLFPGTFDVSGLKKAPYLFKYSAVFVKALVISNLEVAYRILSPSTEIKPQIMDYTLSLDHPTAIAILADSITLTPGTLVLDYVEDDTKLVVHCLNGESTEENREDIRSWENILMKVFN
;
A
#
# COMPACT_ATOMS: atom_id res chain seq x y z
N MET A 1 17.39 -7.89 22.69
CA MET A 1 16.69 -6.69 22.23
C MET A 1 17.71 -5.59 22.05
N PHE A 2 18.21 -5.40 20.83
CA PHE A 2 19.21 -4.38 20.53
C PHE A 2 18.68 -3.48 19.43
N ILE A 3 17.84 -2.52 19.80
CA ILE A 3 17.62 -1.35 18.97
C ILE A 3 18.72 -0.37 19.35
N VAL A 4 19.79 -0.34 18.55
CA VAL A 4 20.93 0.54 18.79
C VAL A 4 20.52 1.96 18.44
N GLY A 5 20.36 2.80 19.45
CA GLY A 5 19.97 4.20 19.29
C GLY A 5 21.09 5.14 18.79
N SER A 6 22.19 4.61 18.19
CA SER A 6 23.26 5.44 17.64
C SER A 6 23.70 4.95 16.26
N ILE A 7 23.63 5.82 15.28
CA ILE A 7 24.23 5.59 13.96
C ILE A 7 25.75 5.77 14.12
N SER A 8 26.46 4.65 14.27
CA SER A 8 27.92 4.63 14.32
C SER A 8 28.49 4.08 13.01
N PHE A 9 29.71 4.46 12.69
CA PHE A 9 30.38 3.96 11.49
C PHE A 9 30.41 2.42 11.39
N PRO A 10 30.67 1.66 12.48
CA PRO A 10 30.54 0.21 12.45
C PRO A 10 29.14 -0.31 12.14
N SER A 11 28.08 0.37 12.59
CA SER A 11 26.69 -0.02 12.32
C SER A 11 26.35 0.14 10.83
N ILE A 12 26.89 1.15 10.17
CA ILE A 12 26.72 1.35 8.71
C ILE A 12 27.40 0.23 7.94
N ILE A 13 28.62 -0.13 8.31
CA ILE A 13 29.36 -1.23 7.67
C ILE A 13 28.61 -2.56 7.84
N GLN A 14 28.11 -2.85 9.03
CA GLN A 14 27.32 -4.06 9.28
C GLN A 14 26.02 -4.07 8.46
N GLY A 15 25.33 -2.94 8.36
CA GLY A 15 24.14 -2.79 7.54
C GLY A 15 24.41 -3.03 6.05
N LEU A 16 25.50 -2.50 5.52
CA LEU A 16 25.94 -2.73 4.13
C LEU A 16 26.37 -4.18 3.90
N ALA A 17 27.13 -4.75 4.84
CA ALA A 17 27.62 -6.14 4.75
C ALA A 17 26.50 -7.17 4.72
N LEU A 18 25.37 -6.91 5.37
CA LEU A 18 24.18 -7.76 5.34
C LEU A 18 23.23 -7.37 4.18
N GLY A 19 23.02 -6.07 3.97
CA GLY A 19 22.07 -5.57 2.99
C GLY A 19 22.46 -5.89 1.55
N ILE A 20 23.75 -5.81 1.20
CA ILE A 20 24.21 -6.10 -0.16
C ILE A 20 23.99 -7.57 -0.56
N PRO A 21 24.40 -8.59 0.23
CA PRO A 21 24.12 -9.99 -0.09
C PRO A 21 22.63 -10.31 -0.14
N ILE A 22 21.84 -9.77 0.81
CA ILE A 22 20.39 -9.95 0.82
C ILE A 22 19.80 -9.38 -0.47
N SER A 23 20.12 -8.15 -0.82
CA SER A 23 19.66 -7.49 -2.05
C SER A 23 20.04 -8.29 -3.30
N TYR A 24 21.25 -8.86 -3.34
CA TYR A 24 21.70 -9.69 -4.45
C TYR A 24 20.92 -10.99 -4.58
N VAL A 25 20.61 -11.67 -3.48
CA VAL A 25 19.80 -12.90 -3.47
C VAL A 25 18.35 -12.61 -3.91
N PHE A 26 17.78 -11.52 -3.42
CA PHE A 26 16.38 -11.18 -3.70
C PHE A 26 16.18 -10.41 -5.02
N ARG A 27 17.24 -10.02 -5.73
CA ARG A 27 17.14 -9.25 -6.99
C ARG A 27 16.26 -9.91 -8.06
N ASN A 28 16.19 -11.25 -8.08
CA ASN A 28 15.39 -11.98 -9.06
C ASN A 28 13.91 -12.08 -8.69
N LEU A 29 13.56 -11.82 -7.42
CA LEU A 29 12.17 -11.74 -6.97
C LEU A 29 11.53 -10.39 -7.28
N PHE A 30 12.39 -9.37 -7.52
CA PHE A 30 11.97 -8.05 -7.95
C PHE A 30 12.56 -7.78 -9.34
N PRO A 31 11.94 -8.28 -10.41
CA PRO A 31 12.40 -8.04 -11.78
C PRO A 31 12.09 -6.59 -12.18
N GLY A 32 12.70 -5.67 -11.51
CA GLY A 32 12.74 -4.26 -11.83
C GLY A 32 14.20 -3.87 -11.81
N THR A 33 14.81 -3.69 -12.97
CA THR A 33 16.10 -3.03 -13.06
C THR A 33 15.97 -1.72 -12.29
N PHE A 34 16.91 -1.47 -11.38
CA PHE A 34 17.19 -0.13 -10.90
C PHE A 34 17.72 0.67 -12.10
N ASP A 35 16.79 1.02 -12.98
CA ASP A 35 17.08 1.93 -14.07
C ASP A 35 17.12 3.34 -13.48
N VAL A 36 18.09 4.12 -13.89
CA VAL A 36 18.23 5.53 -13.48
C VAL A 36 17.00 6.35 -13.87
N SER A 37 16.17 5.87 -14.79
CA SER A 37 14.84 6.40 -15.10
C SER A 37 13.90 6.35 -13.87
N GLY A 38 14.09 5.38 -12.97
CA GLY A 38 13.36 5.28 -11.69
C GLY A 38 13.53 6.51 -10.78
N LEU A 39 14.65 7.24 -10.92
CA LEU A 39 14.86 8.47 -10.18
C LEU A 39 13.88 9.58 -10.60
N LYS A 40 13.45 9.58 -11.85
CA LYS A 40 12.38 10.50 -12.34
C LYS A 40 11.01 10.16 -11.78
N LYS A 41 10.81 8.90 -11.38
CA LYS A 41 9.56 8.40 -10.79
C LYS A 41 9.53 8.55 -9.25
N ALA A 42 10.67 8.84 -8.63
CA ALA A 42 10.80 9.03 -7.18
C ALA A 42 9.78 10.04 -6.59
N PRO A 43 9.50 11.20 -7.21
CA PRO A 43 8.50 12.14 -6.67
C PRO A 43 7.09 11.56 -6.64
N TYR A 44 6.73 10.70 -7.59
CA TYR A 44 5.42 10.03 -7.58
C TYR A 44 5.35 8.97 -6.49
N LEU A 45 6.44 8.22 -6.27
CA LEU A 45 6.53 7.24 -5.19
C LEU A 45 6.44 7.94 -3.81
N PHE A 46 7.13 9.08 -3.65
CA PHE A 46 7.03 9.89 -2.44
C PHE A 46 5.61 10.42 -2.22
N LYS A 47 4.96 10.91 -3.30
CA LYS A 47 3.56 11.34 -3.25
C LYS A 47 2.64 10.20 -2.85
N TYR A 48 2.83 9.00 -3.43
CA TYR A 48 2.07 7.81 -3.07
C TYR A 48 2.20 7.49 -1.58
N SER A 49 3.44 7.44 -1.08
CA SER A 49 3.72 7.18 0.33
C SER A 49 3.07 8.21 1.25
N ALA A 50 3.10 9.49 0.89
CA ALA A 50 2.48 10.55 1.68
C ALA A 50 0.95 10.43 1.74
N VAL A 51 0.31 10.13 0.60
CA VAL A 51 -1.15 9.93 0.53
C VAL A 51 -1.54 8.66 1.30
N PHE A 52 -0.78 7.59 1.16
CA PHE A 52 -1.00 6.34 1.87
C PHE A 52 -0.87 6.50 3.40
N VAL A 53 0.20 7.16 3.88
CA VAL A 53 0.38 7.43 5.31
C VAL A 53 -0.75 8.31 5.86
N LYS A 54 -1.20 9.31 5.09
CA LYS A 54 -2.37 10.12 5.46
C LYS A 54 -3.61 9.26 5.63
N ALA A 55 -3.92 8.39 4.67
CA ALA A 55 -5.05 7.48 4.72
C ALA A 55 -4.96 6.53 5.91
N LEU A 56 -3.77 5.95 6.16
CA LEU A 56 -3.50 5.12 7.34
C LEU A 56 -3.85 5.83 8.65
N VAL A 57 -3.41 7.07 8.82
CA VAL A 57 -3.68 7.83 10.06
C VAL A 57 -5.17 8.10 10.21
N ILE A 58 -5.83 8.55 9.16
CA ILE A 58 -7.27 8.88 9.20
C ILE A 58 -8.10 7.64 9.51
N SER A 59 -7.89 6.54 8.78
CA SER A 59 -8.67 5.31 8.98
C SER A 59 -8.43 4.66 10.34
N ASN A 60 -7.21 4.74 10.89
CA ASN A 60 -6.95 4.31 12.27
C ASN A 60 -7.73 5.13 13.29
N LEU A 61 -7.81 6.46 13.11
CA LEU A 61 -8.59 7.33 13.99
C LEU A 61 -10.10 7.05 13.88
N GLU A 62 -10.59 6.81 12.68
CA GLU A 62 -12.00 6.45 12.44
C GLU A 62 -12.37 5.12 13.11
N VAL A 63 -11.55 4.09 12.94
CA VAL A 63 -11.78 2.79 13.58
C VAL A 63 -11.67 2.92 15.10
N ALA A 64 -10.70 3.65 15.62
CA ALA A 64 -10.57 3.92 17.06
C ALA A 64 -11.81 4.64 17.60
N TYR A 65 -12.30 5.66 16.89
CA TYR A 65 -13.52 6.37 17.24
C TYR A 65 -14.74 5.42 17.28
N ARG A 66 -14.87 4.54 16.27
CA ARG A 66 -15.95 3.54 16.21
C ARG A 66 -15.91 2.56 17.39
N ILE A 67 -14.71 2.08 17.76
CA ILE A 67 -14.53 1.16 18.90
C ILE A 67 -14.92 1.83 20.23
N LEU A 68 -14.62 3.11 20.37
CA LEU A 68 -14.91 3.87 21.60
C LEU A 68 -16.34 4.39 21.66
N SER A 69 -17.08 4.39 20.54
CA SER A 69 -18.45 4.89 20.46
C SER A 69 -19.45 3.78 20.83
N PRO A 70 -20.33 3.99 21.81
CA PRO A 70 -21.26 2.95 22.28
C PRO A 70 -22.40 2.63 21.31
N SER A 71 -22.56 3.37 20.22
CA SER A 71 -23.71 3.29 19.30
C SER A 71 -23.32 3.13 17.82
N THR A 72 -22.12 2.67 17.52
CA THR A 72 -21.70 2.54 16.10
C THR A 72 -22.24 1.25 15.51
N GLU A 73 -23.20 1.38 14.61
CA GLU A 73 -23.66 0.29 13.77
C GLU A 73 -22.64 -0.01 12.66
N ILE A 74 -22.19 -1.25 12.61
CA ILE A 74 -21.27 -1.72 11.55
C ILE A 74 -22.12 -2.37 10.46
N LYS A 75 -22.00 -1.89 9.22
CA LYS A 75 -22.70 -2.40 8.03
C LYS A 75 -21.67 -2.90 7.01
N PRO A 76 -21.12 -4.12 7.17
CA PRO A 76 -20.11 -4.62 6.27
C PRO A 76 -20.68 -4.82 4.87
N GLN A 77 -19.87 -4.51 3.86
CA GLN A 77 -20.21 -4.65 2.45
C GLN A 77 -19.02 -5.18 1.65
N ILE A 78 -19.32 -5.93 0.59
CA ILE A 78 -18.33 -6.30 -0.42
C ILE A 78 -18.57 -5.43 -1.65
N MET A 79 -17.49 -4.87 -2.20
CA MET A 79 -17.52 -4.11 -3.44
C MET A 79 -16.53 -4.67 -4.46
N ASP A 80 -16.91 -4.62 -5.71
CA ASP A 80 -16.03 -4.88 -6.84
C ASP A 80 -15.40 -3.55 -7.29
N TYR A 81 -14.08 -3.54 -7.46
CA TYR A 81 -13.33 -2.41 -7.99
C TYR A 81 -12.60 -2.82 -9.26
N THR A 82 -13.02 -2.29 -10.39
CA THR A 82 -12.36 -2.53 -11.69
C THR A 82 -11.09 -1.70 -11.78
N LEU A 83 -9.98 -2.37 -12.04
CA LEU A 83 -8.66 -1.77 -12.17
C LEU A 83 -8.44 -1.18 -13.57
N SER A 84 -7.68 -0.10 -13.61
CA SER A 84 -7.08 0.45 -14.83
C SER A 84 -5.58 0.17 -14.90
N LEU A 85 -5.02 -0.51 -13.88
CA LEU A 85 -3.63 -0.94 -13.80
C LEU A 85 -3.44 -2.30 -14.47
N ASP A 86 -2.40 -2.41 -15.31
CA ASP A 86 -2.00 -3.67 -15.97
C ASP A 86 -0.72 -4.27 -15.38
N HIS A 87 0.06 -3.48 -14.62
CA HIS A 87 1.35 -3.93 -14.09
C HIS A 87 1.17 -4.75 -12.80
N PRO A 88 1.58 -6.04 -12.76
CA PRO A 88 1.31 -6.92 -11.61
C PRO A 88 1.84 -6.38 -10.28
N THR A 89 3.04 -5.78 -10.27
CA THR A 89 3.61 -5.18 -9.05
C THR A 89 2.80 -4.00 -8.56
N ALA A 90 2.26 -3.17 -9.48
CA ALA A 90 1.42 -2.04 -9.12
C ALA A 90 0.09 -2.50 -8.52
N ILE A 91 -0.52 -3.55 -9.09
CA ILE A 91 -1.74 -4.18 -8.57
C ILE A 91 -1.49 -4.72 -7.15
N ALA A 92 -0.37 -5.43 -6.94
CA ALA A 92 0.00 -5.95 -5.63
C ALA A 92 0.17 -4.81 -4.59
N ILE A 93 0.90 -3.75 -4.93
CA ILE A 93 1.08 -2.59 -4.05
C ILE A 93 -0.26 -1.94 -3.72
N LEU A 94 -1.16 -1.81 -4.69
CA LEU A 94 -2.49 -1.26 -4.47
C LEU A 94 -3.31 -2.15 -3.52
N ALA A 95 -3.35 -3.46 -3.77
CA ALA A 95 -4.06 -4.43 -2.94
C ALA A 95 -3.54 -4.45 -1.50
N ASP A 96 -2.21 -4.43 -1.32
CA ASP A 96 -1.59 -4.35 0.00
C ASP A 96 -1.94 -3.03 0.71
N SER A 97 -1.95 -1.92 -0.02
CA SER A 97 -2.30 -0.61 0.56
C SER A 97 -3.75 -0.55 1.03
N ILE A 98 -4.69 -1.13 0.25
CA ILE A 98 -6.10 -1.26 0.65
C ILE A 98 -6.21 -2.11 1.92
N THR A 99 -5.51 -3.24 1.97
CA THR A 99 -5.57 -4.17 3.11
C THR A 99 -4.92 -3.60 4.37
N LEU A 100 -3.85 -2.82 4.23
CA LEU A 100 -3.18 -2.16 5.35
C LEU A 100 -3.98 -0.98 5.93
N THR A 101 -4.94 -0.44 5.16
CA THR A 101 -5.82 0.63 5.63
C THR A 101 -6.95 0.03 6.48
N PRO A 102 -7.05 0.37 7.79
CA PRO A 102 -8.10 -0.17 8.65
C PRO A 102 -9.51 0.08 8.10
N GLY A 103 -10.31 -0.98 8.10
CA GLY A 103 -11.69 -0.93 7.60
C GLY A 103 -11.87 -1.45 6.17
N THR A 104 -10.77 -1.77 5.47
CA THR A 104 -10.82 -2.38 4.14
C THR A 104 -9.92 -3.62 4.04
N LEU A 105 -10.32 -4.60 3.24
CA LEU A 105 -9.57 -5.84 3.02
C LEU A 105 -9.80 -6.33 1.60
N VAL A 106 -8.75 -6.56 0.85
CA VAL A 106 -8.84 -7.23 -0.46
C VAL A 106 -9.03 -8.71 -0.22
N LEU A 107 -10.13 -9.26 -0.73
CA LEU A 107 -10.48 -10.67 -0.61
C LEU A 107 -9.94 -11.49 -1.78
N ASP A 108 -9.97 -10.90 -2.99
CA ASP A 108 -9.60 -11.63 -4.20
C ASP A 108 -9.21 -10.66 -5.33
N TYR A 109 -8.42 -11.16 -6.27
CA TYR A 109 -8.12 -10.52 -7.53
C TYR A 109 -8.61 -11.41 -8.68
N VAL A 110 -9.64 -10.97 -9.38
CA VAL A 110 -10.21 -11.67 -10.52
C VAL A 110 -9.50 -11.21 -11.79
N GLU A 111 -8.56 -12.02 -12.28
CA GLU A 111 -7.68 -11.69 -13.39
C GLU A 111 -8.47 -11.47 -14.69
N ASP A 112 -9.44 -12.35 -14.99
CA ASP A 112 -10.26 -12.27 -16.21
C ASP A 112 -11.04 -10.95 -16.34
N ASP A 113 -11.52 -10.41 -15.22
CA ASP A 113 -12.28 -9.16 -15.16
C ASP A 113 -11.42 -7.95 -14.76
N THR A 114 -10.13 -8.17 -14.49
CA THR A 114 -9.20 -7.14 -13.99
C THR A 114 -9.80 -6.34 -12.83
N LYS A 115 -10.30 -7.06 -11.80
CA LYS A 115 -10.98 -6.43 -10.66
C LYS A 115 -10.49 -6.95 -9.32
N LEU A 116 -10.53 -6.08 -8.31
CA LEU A 116 -10.35 -6.42 -6.90
C LEU A 116 -11.72 -6.58 -6.24
N VAL A 117 -11.87 -7.65 -5.47
CA VAL A 117 -13.00 -7.84 -4.56
C VAL A 117 -12.60 -7.32 -3.19
N VAL A 118 -13.23 -6.25 -2.74
CA VAL A 118 -12.84 -5.56 -1.52
C VAL A 118 -13.97 -5.62 -0.49
N HIS A 119 -13.63 -6.11 0.70
CA HIS A 119 -14.51 -6.03 1.86
C HIS A 119 -14.33 -4.69 2.56
N CYS A 120 -15.43 -3.98 2.81
CA CYS A 120 -15.47 -2.73 3.56
C CYS A 120 -16.21 -2.96 4.88
N LEU A 121 -15.62 -2.52 5.99
CA LEU A 121 -16.21 -2.61 7.32
C LEU A 121 -17.52 -1.80 7.43
N ASN A 122 -17.60 -0.69 6.70
CA ASN A 122 -18.79 0.15 6.64
C ASN A 122 -19.19 0.43 5.19
N GLY A 123 -20.34 -0.12 4.78
CA GLY A 123 -20.88 0.05 3.42
C GLY A 123 -21.30 1.49 3.10
N GLU A 124 -21.59 2.31 4.10
CA GLU A 124 -21.92 3.73 3.89
C GLU A 124 -20.72 4.53 3.33
N SER A 125 -19.49 4.07 3.60
CA SER A 125 -18.24 4.67 3.08
C SER A 125 -17.74 4.02 1.78
N THR A 126 -18.53 3.19 1.12
CA THR A 126 -18.08 2.43 -0.06
C THR A 126 -17.65 3.33 -1.20
N GLU A 127 -18.38 4.42 -1.46
CA GLU A 127 -18.02 5.36 -2.54
C GLU A 127 -16.76 6.15 -2.21
N GLU A 128 -16.59 6.57 -0.96
CA GLU A 128 -15.37 7.22 -0.46
C GLU A 128 -14.15 6.29 -0.59
N ASN A 129 -14.30 5.03 -0.17
CA ASN A 129 -13.26 4.02 -0.35
C ASN A 129 -12.89 3.82 -1.83
N ARG A 130 -13.87 3.85 -2.73
CA ARG A 130 -13.67 3.76 -4.18
C ARG A 130 -12.88 4.95 -4.73
N GLU A 131 -13.16 6.15 -4.26
CA GLU A 131 -12.43 7.37 -4.65
C GLU A 131 -10.99 7.35 -4.14
N ASP A 132 -10.76 6.89 -2.92
CA ASP A 132 -9.44 6.72 -2.35
C ASP A 132 -8.60 5.72 -3.15
N ILE A 133 -9.15 4.53 -3.44
CA ILE A 133 -8.49 3.52 -4.27
C ILE A 133 -8.14 4.09 -5.64
N ARG A 134 -9.07 4.81 -6.29
CA ARG A 134 -8.83 5.47 -7.59
C ARG A 134 -7.71 6.50 -7.51
N SER A 135 -7.65 7.26 -6.43
CA SER A 135 -6.57 8.23 -6.21
C SER A 135 -5.20 7.56 -6.13
N TRP A 136 -5.10 6.44 -5.41
CA TRP A 136 -3.86 5.66 -5.27
C TRP A 136 -3.47 5.00 -6.60
N GLU A 137 -4.43 4.40 -7.29
CA GLU A 137 -4.24 3.81 -8.61
C GLU A 137 -3.67 4.80 -9.62
N ASN A 138 -4.23 6.02 -9.68
CA ASN A 138 -3.75 7.09 -10.56
C ASN A 138 -2.30 7.51 -10.30
N ILE A 139 -1.84 7.42 -9.05
CA ILE A 139 -0.44 7.70 -8.72
C ILE A 139 0.44 6.53 -9.14
N LEU A 140 0.02 5.29 -8.88
CA LEU A 140 0.76 4.08 -9.27
C LEU A 140 0.89 3.97 -10.78
N MET A 141 -0.13 4.33 -11.55
CA MET A 141 -0.02 4.40 -13.01
C MET A 141 1.12 5.30 -13.47
N LYS A 142 1.39 6.42 -12.78
CA LYS A 142 2.52 7.33 -13.11
C LYS A 142 3.87 6.78 -12.66
N VAL A 143 3.89 5.83 -11.74
CA VAL A 143 5.12 5.16 -11.30
C VAL A 143 5.48 4.02 -12.24
N PHE A 144 4.50 3.27 -12.73
CA PHE A 144 4.73 2.02 -13.45
C PHE A 144 4.58 2.14 -14.98
N ASN A 145 3.95 3.21 -15.49
CA ASN A 145 3.94 3.60 -16.90
C ASN A 145 5.00 4.68 -17.18
#